data_0a8c681901eaa72cd135d0fbcad1891e
#
_entry.id   0a8c681901eaa72cd135d0fbcad1891e
#
_cell.length_a   1.000
_cell.length_b   1.000
_cell.length_c   1.000
_cell.angle_alpha   90.00
_cell.angle_beta   90.00
_cell.angle_gamma   90.00
#
_symmetry.space_group_name_H-M   'P 1'
#
loop_
_entity.id
_entity.type
_entity.pdbx_description
1 polymer ?
#
loop_
_entity_poly.entity_id
_entity_poly.type
_entity_poly.pdbx_seq_one_letter_code
_entity_poly.pdbx_strand_id
1 'polypeptide(L)'
;VLADWGVTRLADYERHESIDEMKHADWLAERILFLNGLPNFQAIHKLKVGETVEEILKADLAIEMEAIPLLKDAAEYCQEVKDYTSGQLFENILASEEDHVDFLETQFDMIERMGLHNYVQLQSHPAGEGETGAGAP
;
A
#
# COMPACT_ATOMS: atom_id res chain seq x y z
N VAL A 1 -13.20 3.77 -6.96
CA VAL A 1 -14.37 3.68 -6.06
C VAL A 1 -14.38 4.85 -5.07
N LEU A 2 -13.31 5.07 -4.32
CA LEU A 2 -13.24 6.19 -3.37
C LEU A 2 -13.40 7.56 -4.03
N ALA A 3 -12.79 7.76 -5.20
CA ALA A 3 -12.92 8.99 -5.95
C ALA A 3 -14.36 9.23 -6.41
N ASP A 4 -15.06 8.19 -6.83
CA ASP A 4 -16.46 8.24 -7.23
C ASP A 4 -17.38 8.63 -6.06
N TRP A 5 -16.96 8.30 -4.85
CA TRP A 5 -17.68 8.70 -3.63
C TRP A 5 -17.29 10.09 -3.10
N GLY A 6 -16.38 10.78 -3.79
CA GLY A 6 -15.91 12.09 -3.37
C GLY A 6 -14.88 12.06 -2.24
N VAL A 7 -14.36 10.90 -1.86
CA VAL A 7 -13.35 10.74 -0.80
C VAL A 7 -11.95 10.92 -1.41
N THR A 8 -11.68 12.13 -1.91
CA THR A 8 -10.54 12.40 -2.79
C THR A 8 -9.18 12.31 -2.13
N ARG A 9 -9.05 12.71 -0.85
CA ARG A 9 -7.77 12.60 -0.12
C ARG A 9 -7.38 11.14 0.05
N LEU A 10 -8.31 10.30 0.46
CA LEU A 10 -8.07 8.88 0.62
C LEU A 10 -7.81 8.21 -0.73
N ALA A 11 -8.53 8.61 -1.78
CA ALA A 11 -8.30 8.13 -3.14
C ALA A 11 -6.89 8.47 -3.63
N ASP A 12 -6.40 9.66 -3.37
CA ASP A 12 -5.04 10.09 -3.72
C ASP A 12 -4.00 9.24 -2.98
N TYR A 13 -4.20 8.99 -1.70
CA TYR A 13 -3.32 8.13 -0.92
C TYR A 13 -3.28 6.71 -1.49
N GLU A 14 -4.44 6.12 -1.76
CA GLU A 14 -4.54 4.77 -2.35
C GLU A 14 -3.83 4.69 -3.70
N ARG A 15 -3.91 5.73 -4.52
CA ARG A 15 -3.21 5.77 -5.80
C ARG A 15 -1.69 5.82 -5.60
N HIS A 16 -1.19 6.59 -4.65
CA HIS A 16 0.24 6.63 -4.32
C HIS A 16 0.74 5.26 -3.84
N GLU A 17 -0.04 4.59 -2.98
CA GLU A 17 0.29 3.24 -2.53
C GLU A 17 0.32 2.23 -3.69
N SER A 18 -0.62 2.33 -4.61
CA SER A 18 -0.65 1.50 -5.82
C SER A 18 0.60 1.69 -6.68
N ILE A 19 1.07 2.92 -6.82
CA ILE A 19 2.30 3.23 -7.56
C ILE A 19 3.52 2.64 -6.84
N ASP A 20 3.59 2.77 -5.53
CA ASP A 20 4.68 2.21 -4.73
C ASP A 20 4.70 0.68 -4.83
N GLU A 21 3.54 0.03 -4.78
CA GLU A 21 3.44 -1.43 -4.97
C GLU A 21 3.95 -1.87 -6.35
N MET A 22 3.64 -1.11 -7.40
CA MET A 22 4.18 -1.39 -8.73
C MET A 22 5.69 -1.23 -8.80
N LYS A 23 6.26 -0.23 -8.13
CA LYS A 23 7.71 -0.05 -8.01
C LYS A 23 8.36 -1.22 -7.27
N HIS A 24 7.77 -1.67 -6.17
CA HIS A 24 8.25 -2.83 -5.42
C HIS A 24 8.28 -4.08 -6.31
N ALA A 25 7.21 -4.31 -7.07
CA ALA A 25 7.14 -5.44 -8.00
C ALA A 25 8.23 -5.36 -9.08
N ASP A 26 8.48 -4.17 -9.64
CA ASP A 26 9.52 -3.95 -10.63
C ASP A 26 10.92 -4.21 -10.05
N TRP A 27 11.21 -3.75 -8.84
CA TRP A 27 12.48 -3.99 -8.19
C TRP A 27 12.73 -5.47 -7.92
N LEU A 28 11.69 -6.19 -7.47
CA LEU A 28 11.78 -7.63 -7.25
C LEU A 28 12.00 -8.38 -8.57
N ALA A 29 11.28 -8.01 -9.62
CA ALA A 29 11.43 -8.60 -10.94
C ALA A 29 12.85 -8.38 -11.49
N GLU A 30 13.37 -7.17 -11.40
CA GLU A 30 14.75 -6.85 -11.80
C GLU A 30 15.78 -7.68 -11.03
N ARG A 31 15.58 -7.86 -9.73
CA ARG A 31 16.48 -8.65 -8.90
C ARG A 31 16.45 -10.13 -9.28
N ILE A 32 15.26 -10.68 -9.52
CA ILE A 32 15.08 -12.07 -9.96
C ILE A 32 15.80 -12.29 -11.30
N LEU A 33 15.64 -11.38 -12.26
CA LEU A 33 16.33 -11.44 -13.56
C LEU A 33 17.84 -11.36 -13.40
N PHE A 34 18.32 -10.47 -12.53
CA PHE A 34 19.75 -10.35 -12.24
C PHE A 34 20.33 -11.67 -11.72
N LEU A 35 19.56 -12.41 -10.92
CA LEU A 35 19.95 -13.72 -10.38
C LEU A 35 19.66 -14.89 -11.34
N ASN A 36 19.36 -14.61 -12.60
CA ASN A 36 19.02 -15.57 -13.66
C ASN A 36 17.72 -16.36 -13.38
N GLY A 37 16.84 -15.81 -12.56
CA GLY A 37 15.51 -16.36 -12.33
C GLY A 37 14.50 -15.87 -13.37
N LEU A 38 13.31 -16.43 -13.33
CA LEU A 38 12.19 -16.01 -14.15
C LEU A 38 11.07 -15.48 -13.25
N PRO A 39 10.75 -14.16 -13.29
CA PRO A 39 9.68 -13.61 -12.47
C PRO A 39 8.31 -14.21 -12.86
N ASN A 40 7.49 -14.53 -11.87
CA ASN A 40 6.15 -15.02 -12.07
C ASN A 40 5.13 -13.89 -11.82
N PHE A 41 4.76 -13.19 -12.90
CA PHE A 41 3.77 -12.13 -12.84
C PHE A 41 2.32 -12.63 -12.83
N GLN A 42 2.08 -13.92 -12.96
CA GLN A 42 0.73 -14.49 -12.98
C GLN A 42 0.21 -14.81 -11.58
N ALA A 43 1.09 -14.83 -10.56
CA ALA A 43 0.68 -14.96 -9.17
C ALA A 43 0.10 -13.63 -8.67
N ILE A 44 -1.10 -13.29 -9.14
CA ILE A 44 -1.79 -12.07 -8.73
C ILE A 44 -2.50 -12.35 -7.42
N HIS A 45 -2.26 -11.50 -6.42
CA HIS A 45 -2.99 -11.54 -5.17
C HIS A 45 -4.49 -11.32 -5.42
N LYS A 46 -5.29 -12.03 -4.65
CA LYS A 46 -6.74 -11.92 -4.72
C LYS A 46 -7.15 -10.46 -4.48
N LEU A 47 -7.80 -9.85 -5.46
CA LEU A 47 -8.30 -8.49 -5.31
C LEU A 47 -9.41 -8.48 -4.24
N LYS A 48 -9.20 -7.69 -3.18
CA LYS A 48 -10.22 -7.46 -2.16
C LYS A 48 -10.96 -6.18 -2.50
N VAL A 49 -12.26 -6.31 -2.76
CA VAL A 49 -13.13 -5.17 -3.09
C VAL A 49 -14.00 -4.85 -1.88
N GLY A 50 -13.94 -3.60 -1.44
CA GLY A 50 -14.81 -3.10 -0.40
C GLY A 50 -15.97 -2.28 -0.97
N GLU A 51 -17.13 -2.35 -0.33
CA GLU A 51 -18.31 -1.57 -0.71
C GLU A 51 -18.42 -0.27 0.10
N THR A 52 -17.69 -0.16 1.21
CA THR A 52 -17.64 1.03 2.05
C THR A 52 -16.19 1.48 2.28
N VAL A 53 -16.00 2.71 2.72
CA VAL A 53 -14.67 3.24 3.08
C VAL A 53 -13.99 2.36 4.13
N GLU A 54 -14.73 1.99 5.18
CA GLU A 54 -14.20 1.16 6.26
C GLU A 54 -13.79 -0.24 5.75
N GLU A 55 -14.59 -0.84 4.88
CA GLU A 55 -14.27 -2.14 4.28
C GLU A 55 -13.03 -2.08 3.38
N ILE A 56 -12.84 -0.99 2.62
CA ILE A 56 -11.64 -0.78 1.82
C ILE A 56 -10.41 -0.71 2.71
N LEU A 57 -10.45 0.06 3.80
CA LEU A 57 -9.34 0.16 4.75
C LEU A 57 -9.04 -1.18 5.41
N LYS A 58 -10.06 -1.94 5.79
CA LYS A 58 -9.89 -3.28 6.37
C LYS A 58 -9.29 -4.27 5.38
N ALA A 59 -9.70 -4.21 4.12
CA ALA A 59 -9.15 -5.04 3.05
C ALA A 59 -7.66 -4.72 2.83
N ASP A 60 -7.29 -3.45 2.80
CA ASP A 60 -5.91 -3.01 2.68
C ASP A 60 -5.06 -3.52 3.84
N LEU A 61 -5.55 -3.39 5.07
CA LEU A 61 -4.84 -3.88 6.25
C LEU A 61 -4.66 -5.39 6.21
N ALA A 62 -5.66 -6.14 5.77
CA ALA A 62 -5.57 -7.59 5.66
C ALA A 62 -4.48 -8.01 4.66
N ILE A 63 -4.35 -7.30 3.53
CA ILE A 63 -3.28 -7.54 2.54
C ILE A 63 -1.90 -7.33 3.18
N GLU A 64 -1.72 -6.25 3.93
CA GLU A 64 -0.44 -5.95 4.59
C GLU A 64 -0.11 -6.98 5.68
N MET A 65 -1.10 -7.44 6.42
CA MET A 65 -0.91 -8.47 7.45
C MET A 65 -0.50 -9.82 6.87
N GLU A 66 -0.81 -10.09 5.62
CA GLU A 66 -0.31 -11.27 4.89
C GLU A 66 1.09 -11.03 4.31
N ALA A 67 1.36 -9.83 3.81
CA ALA A 67 2.62 -9.51 3.14
C ALA A 67 3.80 -9.35 4.11
N ILE A 68 3.59 -8.72 5.26
CA ILE A 68 4.66 -8.41 6.20
C ILE A 68 5.38 -9.65 6.71
N PRO A 69 4.71 -10.73 7.15
CA PRO A 69 5.42 -11.95 7.56
C PRO A 69 6.24 -12.57 6.43
N LEU A 70 5.73 -12.55 5.19
CA LEU A 70 6.46 -13.07 4.04
C LEU A 70 7.72 -12.26 3.74
N LEU A 71 7.65 -10.94 3.87
CA LEU A 71 8.80 -10.05 3.69
C LEU A 71 9.86 -10.28 4.76
N LYS A 72 9.44 -10.48 6.01
CA LYS A 72 10.34 -10.81 7.12
C LYS A 72 11.05 -12.14 6.89
N ASP A 73 10.31 -13.16 6.49
CA ASP A 73 10.86 -14.47 6.19
C ASP A 73 11.85 -14.40 5.02
N ALA A 74 11.51 -13.65 3.98
CA ALA A 74 12.38 -13.45 2.83
C ALA A 74 13.68 -12.73 3.20
N ALA A 75 13.61 -11.68 4.01
CA ALA A 75 14.78 -10.95 4.50
C ALA A 75 15.68 -11.85 5.36
N GLU A 76 15.09 -12.63 6.25
CA GLU A 76 15.81 -13.58 7.09
C GLU A 76 16.52 -14.64 6.26
N TYR A 77 15.84 -15.23 5.29
CA TYR A 77 16.44 -16.22 4.38
C TYR A 77 17.62 -15.63 3.59
N CYS A 78 17.48 -14.42 3.09
CA CYS A 78 18.57 -13.73 2.39
C CYS A 78 19.80 -13.56 3.27
N GLN A 79 19.61 -13.28 4.55
CA GLN A 79 20.69 -13.18 5.52
C GLN A 79 21.36 -14.53 5.75
N GLU A 80 20.59 -15.61 5.88
CA GLU A 80 21.10 -16.96 6.05
C GLU A 80 22.00 -17.41 4.90
N VAL A 81 21.58 -17.15 3.67
CA VAL A 81 22.35 -17.49 2.45
C VAL A 81 23.37 -16.41 2.06
N LYS A 82 23.48 -15.35 2.85
CA LYS A 82 24.40 -14.22 2.65
C LYS A 82 24.15 -13.44 1.36
N ASP A 83 22.92 -13.42 0.88
CA ASP A 83 22.48 -12.52 -0.21
C ASP A 83 21.99 -11.22 0.40
N TYR A 84 22.94 -10.41 0.86
CA TYR A 84 22.62 -9.15 1.55
C TYR A 84 21.98 -8.11 0.65
N THR A 85 22.26 -8.13 -0.63
CA THR A 85 21.67 -7.20 -1.59
C THR A 85 20.17 -7.46 -1.79
N SER A 86 19.78 -8.72 -1.94
CA SER A 86 18.35 -9.08 -1.96
C SER A 86 17.71 -8.81 -0.60
N GLY A 87 18.41 -9.09 0.48
CA GLY A 87 17.94 -8.82 1.85
C GLY A 87 17.63 -7.35 2.06
N GLN A 88 18.50 -6.44 1.60
CA GLN A 88 18.28 -5.00 1.68
C GLN A 88 17.02 -4.58 0.91
N LEU A 89 16.78 -5.17 -0.25
CA LEU A 89 15.58 -4.89 -1.04
C LEU A 89 14.33 -5.28 -0.26
N PHE A 90 14.29 -6.48 0.33
CA PHE A 90 13.16 -6.92 1.16
C PHE A 90 12.98 -6.04 2.39
N GLU A 91 14.05 -5.62 3.05
CA GLU A 91 13.98 -4.70 4.19
C GLU A 91 13.40 -3.34 3.80
N ASN A 92 13.77 -2.81 2.63
CA ASN A 92 13.23 -1.54 2.14
C ASN A 92 11.74 -1.64 1.84
N ILE A 93 11.30 -2.74 1.23
CA ILE A 93 9.89 -2.98 0.97
C ILE A 93 9.13 -3.15 2.30
N LEU A 94 9.70 -3.91 3.25
CA LEU A 94 9.12 -4.10 4.57
C LEU A 94 8.90 -2.78 5.30
N ALA A 95 9.88 -1.88 5.28
CA ALA A 95 9.75 -0.56 5.90
C ALA A 95 8.58 0.24 5.29
N SER A 96 8.42 0.19 3.96
CA SER A 96 7.31 0.82 3.26
C SER A 96 5.95 0.23 3.68
N GLU A 97 5.87 -1.09 3.80
CA GLU A 97 4.64 -1.76 4.21
C GLU A 97 4.28 -1.48 5.69
N GLU A 98 5.29 -1.37 6.56
CA GLU A 98 5.06 -0.99 7.96
C GLU A 98 4.52 0.45 8.06
N ASP A 99 5.02 1.38 7.24
CA ASP A 99 4.50 2.74 7.18
C ASP A 99 3.04 2.75 6.70
N HIS A 100 2.71 1.89 5.74
CA HIS A 100 1.33 1.74 5.26
C HIS A 100 0.41 1.22 6.36
N VAL A 101 0.84 0.21 7.12
CA VAL A 101 0.08 -0.29 8.28
C VAL A 101 -0.16 0.82 9.31
N ASP A 102 0.88 1.59 9.64
CA ASP A 102 0.75 2.71 10.58
C ASP A 102 -0.28 3.73 10.10
N PHE A 103 -0.25 4.07 8.81
CA PHE A 103 -1.25 4.93 8.21
C PHE A 103 -2.66 4.35 8.37
N LEU A 104 -2.86 3.07 8.04
CA LEU A 104 -4.16 2.42 8.11
C LEU A 104 -4.69 2.37 9.55
N GLU A 105 -3.84 2.02 10.51
CA GLU A 105 -4.20 2.00 11.93
C GLU A 105 -4.60 3.40 12.41
N THR A 106 -3.91 4.44 11.96
CA THR A 106 -4.27 5.83 12.25
C THR A 106 -5.65 6.17 11.70
N GLN A 107 -5.99 5.70 10.48
CA GLN A 107 -7.32 5.93 9.93
C GLN A 107 -8.41 5.27 10.78
N PHE A 108 -8.20 4.04 11.26
CA PHE A 108 -9.15 3.37 12.15
C PHE A 108 -9.31 4.10 13.49
N ASP A 109 -8.23 4.60 14.06
CA ASP A 109 -8.28 5.42 15.27
C ASP A 109 -9.08 6.70 15.06
N MET A 110 -8.90 7.35 13.93
CA MET A 110 -9.65 8.55 13.57
C MET A 110 -11.16 8.26 13.42
N ILE A 111 -11.50 7.16 12.77
CA ILE A 111 -12.90 6.72 12.63
C ILE A 111 -13.52 6.48 14.00
N GLU A 112 -12.81 5.82 14.89
CA GLU A 112 -13.29 5.54 16.25
C GLU A 112 -13.52 6.81 17.05
N ARG A 113 -12.60 7.78 16.95
CA ARG A 113 -12.66 9.04 17.72
C ARG A 113 -13.69 10.02 17.21
N MET A 114 -13.83 10.18 15.91
CA MET A 114 -14.68 11.23 15.32
C MET A 114 -15.96 10.69 14.66
N GLY A 115 -16.08 9.37 14.49
CA GLY A 115 -17.15 8.74 13.76
C GLY A 115 -16.91 8.71 12.25
N LEU A 116 -17.49 7.72 11.58
CA LEU A 116 -17.28 7.49 10.16
C LEU A 116 -17.71 8.68 9.29
N HIS A 117 -18.83 9.28 9.62
CA HIS A 117 -19.36 10.43 8.85
C HIS A 117 -18.38 11.61 8.83
N ASN A 118 -17.87 12.00 9.99
CA ASN A 118 -16.90 13.07 10.11
C ASN A 118 -15.56 12.72 9.46
N TYR A 119 -15.14 11.47 9.61
CA TYR A 119 -13.93 10.97 8.96
C TYR A 119 -14.02 11.07 7.44
N VAL A 120 -15.13 10.63 6.85
CA VAL A 120 -15.35 10.71 5.39
C VAL A 120 -15.32 12.16 4.91
N GLN A 121 -15.92 13.09 5.67
CA GLN A 121 -15.86 14.51 5.34
C GLN A 121 -14.42 15.06 5.37
N LEU A 122 -13.64 14.66 6.37
CA LEU A 122 -12.23 15.07 6.49
C LEU A 122 -11.40 14.58 5.30
N GLN A 123 -11.69 13.39 4.79
CA GLN A 123 -10.97 12.79 3.66
C GLN A 123 -11.49 13.26 2.30
N SER A 124 -12.47 14.15 2.27
CA SER A 124 -13.06 14.68 1.06
C SER A 124 -12.58 16.11 0.84
N HIS A 125 -12.31 16.48 -0.42
CA HIS A 125 -12.02 17.87 -0.76
C HIS A 125 -13.32 18.61 -1.08
N PRO A 126 -13.46 19.90 -0.71
CA PRO A 126 -14.54 20.72 -1.24
C PRO A 126 -14.53 20.78 -2.76
N ALA A 127 -15.69 21.00 -3.36
CA ALA A 127 -15.79 21.09 -4.82
C ALA A 127 -14.87 22.20 -5.36
N GLY A 128 -13.99 21.85 -6.31
CA GLY A 128 -13.02 22.75 -6.94
C GLY A 128 -11.62 22.76 -6.32
N GLU A 129 -11.42 22.28 -5.10
CA GLU A 129 -10.08 22.23 -4.49
C GLU A 129 -9.20 21.12 -5.04
N GLY A 130 -9.81 20.04 -5.53
CA GLY A 130 -9.07 18.92 -6.13
C GLY A 130 -8.43 19.24 -7.48
N GLU A 131 -8.93 20.25 -8.19
CA GLU A 131 -8.41 20.64 -9.50
C GLU A 131 -7.22 21.61 -9.41
N THR A 132 -7.08 22.34 -8.31
CA THR A 132 -6.00 23.32 -8.16
C THR A 132 -4.67 22.72 -7.75
N GLY A 133 -4.67 21.52 -7.18
CA GLY A 133 -3.43 20.81 -6.80
C GLY A 133 -2.74 20.10 -7.95
N ALA A 134 -3.45 19.79 -9.02
CA ALA A 134 -2.92 19.06 -10.18
C ALA A 134 -2.17 19.93 -11.19
N GLY A 135 -2.23 21.25 -11.06
CA GLY A 135 -1.66 22.21 -11.97
C GLY A 135 -0.49 23.05 -11.43
N ALA A 136 -0.05 22.82 -10.20
CA ALA A 136 1.12 23.49 -9.68
C ALA A 136 2.39 22.82 -10.19
N PRO A 137 3.29 23.54 -10.90
CA PRO A 137 4.56 22.99 -11.37
C PRO A 137 5.48 22.63 -10.20
#